data_7e0b26ce259ce9139ff3a6b0961adae7
#
_entry.id   7e0b26ce259ce9139ff3a6b0961adae7
#
_cell.length_a   1.000
_cell.length_b   1.000
_cell.length_c   1.000
_cell.angle_alpha   90.00
_cell.angle_beta   90.00
_cell.angle_gamma   90.00
#
_symmetry.space_group_name_H-M   'P 1'
#
loop_
_entity.id
_entity.type
_entity.pdbx_description
1 polymer ?
#
loop_
_entity_poly.entity_id
_entity_poly.type
_entity_poly.pdbx_seq_one_letter_code
_entity_poly.pdbx_strand_id
1 'polypeptide(L)'
;MPSATIVRADLSDTVRQAVFLESVRQPEINIKAVLPDETIYAQFDTRLVSQALTNLIKNAVEAIESVGLDTVEDPEVIVEASVSGDEAVIEVSDNGKGWPEENRHQLLEPYMTTREKGTGLGLAIVAKIIEQHGGRVDLRDAAPDANGRIGACFAFTLPLQKSEKQPVGPQGHGQSTEKTTQEETSRVSAMAIK
;
A
#
# COMPACT_ATOMS: atom_id res chain seq x y z
N MET A 1 -16.70 -5.18 -8.03
CA MET A 1 -15.68 -4.34 -8.68
C MET A 1 -15.02 -5.14 -9.80
N PRO A 2 -14.65 -4.54 -10.93
CA PRO A 2 -13.86 -5.23 -11.95
C PRO A 2 -12.52 -5.66 -11.35
N SER A 3 -11.97 -6.75 -11.86
CA SER A 3 -10.64 -7.22 -11.46
C SER A 3 -9.55 -6.23 -11.88
N ALA A 4 -8.54 -6.04 -11.03
CA ALA A 4 -7.42 -5.15 -11.31
C ALA A 4 -6.58 -5.68 -12.48
N THR A 5 -6.20 -4.79 -13.39
CA THR A 5 -5.23 -5.07 -14.46
C THR A 5 -3.85 -4.61 -14.00
N ILE A 6 -3.12 -5.51 -13.35
CA ILE A 6 -1.83 -5.18 -12.75
C ILE A 6 -0.74 -5.22 -13.81
N VAL A 7 -0.06 -4.09 -14.00
CA VAL A 7 1.09 -3.92 -14.89
C VAL A 7 2.19 -3.15 -14.18
N ARG A 8 3.42 -3.24 -14.68
CA ARG A 8 4.50 -2.36 -14.20
C ARG A 8 4.25 -0.95 -14.71
N ALA A 9 4.04 0.00 -13.80
CA ALA A 9 3.71 1.39 -14.13
C ALA A 9 4.51 2.38 -13.28
N ASP A 10 4.58 3.63 -13.74
CA ASP A 10 5.20 4.74 -13.04
C ASP A 10 4.27 5.26 -11.94
N LEU A 11 4.63 4.94 -10.69
CA LEU A 11 3.89 5.37 -9.51
C LEU A 11 4.12 6.86 -9.23
N SER A 12 5.34 7.36 -9.44
CA SER A 12 5.66 8.77 -9.22
C SER A 12 4.82 9.68 -10.11
N ASP A 13 4.62 9.32 -11.38
CA ASP A 13 3.75 10.07 -12.29
C ASP A 13 2.28 9.96 -11.88
N THR A 14 1.82 8.78 -11.47
CA THR A 14 0.45 8.57 -10.97
C THR A 14 0.14 9.46 -9.75
N VAL A 15 1.09 9.58 -8.82
CA VAL A 15 0.97 10.47 -7.65
C VAL A 15 0.93 11.94 -8.08
N ARG A 16 1.87 12.38 -8.94
CA ARG A 16 1.90 13.77 -9.45
C ARG A 16 0.60 14.17 -10.12
N GLN A 17 0.03 13.29 -10.95
CA GLN A 17 -1.22 13.55 -11.64
C GLN A 17 -2.40 13.68 -10.67
N ALA A 18 -2.52 12.80 -9.68
CA ALA A 18 -3.58 12.87 -8.67
C ALA A 18 -3.49 14.16 -7.84
N VAL A 19 -2.28 14.50 -7.36
CA VAL A 19 -2.03 15.74 -6.61
C VAL A 19 -2.35 16.97 -7.45
N PHE A 20 -1.88 17.03 -8.70
CA PHE A 20 -2.16 18.17 -9.59
C PHE A 20 -3.65 18.37 -9.82
N LEU A 21 -4.40 17.31 -10.09
CA LEU A 21 -5.84 17.42 -10.33
C LEU A 21 -6.60 17.95 -9.11
N GLU A 22 -6.25 17.50 -7.92
CA GLU A 22 -6.94 17.94 -6.70
C GLU A 22 -6.45 19.33 -6.24
N SER A 23 -5.17 19.70 -6.45
CA SER A 23 -4.69 21.06 -6.15
C SER A 23 -5.36 22.13 -6.98
N VAL A 24 -5.69 21.84 -8.24
CA VAL A 24 -6.47 22.77 -9.11
C VAL A 24 -7.91 22.92 -8.60
N ARG A 25 -8.49 21.89 -8.01
CA ARG A 25 -9.86 21.91 -7.47
C ARG A 25 -9.97 22.61 -6.12
N GLN A 26 -8.89 22.59 -5.36
CA GLN A 26 -8.84 23.08 -3.97
C GLN A 26 -7.72 24.12 -3.80
N PRO A 27 -7.86 25.32 -4.40
CA PRO A 27 -6.79 26.32 -4.40
C PRO A 27 -6.49 26.92 -3.02
N GLU A 28 -7.38 26.74 -2.04
CA GLU A 28 -7.23 27.23 -0.67
C GLU A 28 -6.44 26.27 0.24
N ILE A 29 -6.14 25.05 -0.25
CA ILE A 29 -5.39 24.02 0.49
C ILE A 29 -4.12 23.72 -0.28
N ASN A 30 -2.98 23.74 0.40
CA ASN A 30 -1.70 23.37 -0.18
C ASN A 30 -1.60 21.84 -0.34
N ILE A 31 -1.88 21.32 -1.54
CA ILE A 31 -1.78 19.90 -1.84
C ILE A 31 -0.48 19.64 -2.59
N LYS A 32 0.46 18.91 -1.98
CA LYS A 32 1.79 18.68 -2.57
C LYS A 32 2.20 17.22 -2.59
N ALA A 33 3.04 16.87 -3.57
CA ALA A 33 3.69 15.56 -3.67
C ALA A 33 5.13 15.67 -3.16
N VAL A 34 5.55 14.73 -2.32
CA VAL A 34 6.93 14.53 -1.89
C VAL A 34 7.40 13.19 -2.44
N LEU A 35 8.30 13.26 -3.42
CA LEU A 35 8.76 12.11 -4.18
C LEU A 35 10.28 12.08 -4.20
N PRO A 36 10.91 10.90 -4.22
CA PRO A 36 12.36 10.80 -4.41
C PRO A 36 12.75 11.24 -5.84
N ASP A 37 14.03 11.55 -6.02
CA ASP A 37 14.58 11.90 -7.34
C ASP A 37 14.46 10.75 -8.34
N GLU A 38 14.60 9.52 -7.86
CA GLU A 38 14.43 8.33 -8.68
C GLU A 38 12.94 7.97 -8.85
N THR A 39 12.56 7.67 -10.09
CA THR A 39 11.20 7.25 -10.40
C THR A 39 10.87 5.90 -9.77
N ILE A 40 9.76 5.83 -9.03
CA ILE A 40 9.27 4.59 -8.44
C ILE A 40 8.41 3.85 -9.46
N TYR A 41 8.82 2.65 -9.83
CA TYR A 41 8.01 1.72 -10.63
C TYR A 41 7.46 0.61 -9.74
N ALA A 42 6.15 0.38 -9.80
CA ALA A 42 5.48 -0.67 -9.03
C ALA A 42 4.52 -1.49 -9.91
N GLN A 43 3.98 -2.57 -9.36
CA GLN A 43 3.01 -3.43 -10.02
C GLN A 43 1.60 -3.04 -9.60
N PHE A 44 0.86 -2.35 -10.45
CA PHE A 44 -0.49 -1.89 -10.11
C PHE A 44 -1.36 -1.59 -11.34
N ASP A 45 -2.67 -1.45 -11.10
CA ASP A 45 -3.64 -0.89 -12.04
C ASP A 45 -3.68 0.63 -11.84
N THR A 46 -3.14 1.37 -12.79
CA THR A 46 -3.00 2.84 -12.72
C THR A 46 -4.35 3.52 -12.46
N ARG A 47 -5.43 3.05 -13.09
CA ARG A 47 -6.77 3.62 -12.93
C ARG A 47 -7.29 3.44 -11.49
N LEU A 48 -7.12 2.25 -10.92
CA LEU A 48 -7.59 1.96 -9.56
C LEU A 48 -6.76 2.69 -8.50
N VAL A 49 -5.43 2.75 -8.66
CA VAL A 49 -4.56 3.48 -7.73
C VAL A 49 -4.80 4.99 -7.84
N SER A 50 -4.99 5.55 -9.04
CA SER A 50 -5.42 6.95 -9.19
C SER A 50 -6.74 7.23 -8.49
N GLN A 51 -7.71 6.32 -8.57
CA GLN A 51 -8.98 6.44 -7.84
C GLN A 51 -8.78 6.40 -6.33
N ALA A 52 -7.91 5.52 -5.84
CA ALA A 52 -7.58 5.44 -4.42
C ALA A 52 -6.93 6.74 -3.92
N LEU A 53 -5.94 7.28 -4.63
CA LEU A 53 -5.28 8.55 -4.31
C LEU A 53 -6.28 9.71 -4.30
N THR A 54 -7.12 9.84 -5.32
CA THR A 54 -8.17 10.87 -5.37
C THR A 54 -9.11 10.77 -4.17
N ASN A 55 -9.54 9.56 -3.78
CA ASN A 55 -10.40 9.38 -2.60
C ASN A 55 -9.70 9.78 -1.30
N LEU A 56 -8.40 9.44 -1.17
CA LEU A 56 -7.62 9.79 0.02
C LEU A 56 -7.40 11.30 0.13
N ILE A 57 -7.00 11.96 -0.97
CA ILE A 57 -6.80 13.41 -0.99
C ILE A 57 -8.11 14.14 -0.67
N LYS A 58 -9.24 13.73 -1.25
CA LYS A 58 -10.55 14.29 -0.91
C LYS A 58 -10.91 14.10 0.56
N ASN A 59 -10.64 12.94 1.14
CA ASN A 59 -10.87 12.70 2.56
C ASN A 59 -10.02 13.63 3.44
N ALA A 60 -8.77 13.88 3.07
CA ALA A 60 -7.86 14.80 3.74
C ALA A 60 -8.37 16.25 3.66
N VAL A 61 -8.76 16.70 2.46
CA VAL A 61 -9.38 18.02 2.22
C VAL A 61 -10.61 18.21 3.12
N GLU A 62 -11.54 17.27 3.09
CA GLU A 62 -12.76 17.31 3.90
C GLU A 62 -12.46 17.27 5.42
N ALA A 63 -11.37 16.63 5.85
CA ALA A 63 -10.94 16.66 7.24
C ALA A 63 -10.47 18.05 7.67
N ILE A 64 -9.76 18.77 6.80
CA ILE A 64 -9.33 20.16 7.00
C ILE A 64 -10.56 21.09 7.02
N GLU A 65 -11.43 20.99 6.00
CA GLU A 65 -12.66 21.80 5.89
C GLU A 65 -13.58 21.64 7.11
N SER A 66 -13.63 20.44 7.70
CA SER A 66 -14.46 20.16 8.89
C SER A 66 -13.99 20.88 10.16
N VAL A 67 -12.73 21.30 10.20
CA VAL A 67 -12.16 22.12 11.27
C VAL A 67 -12.44 23.62 11.01
N GLY A 68 -12.57 23.97 9.74
CA GLY A 68 -12.69 25.35 9.24
C GLY A 68 -11.34 25.85 8.74
N LEU A 69 -11.30 26.29 7.48
CA LEU A 69 -10.06 26.76 6.83
C LEU A 69 -9.42 27.93 7.58
N ASP A 70 -10.22 28.83 8.15
CA ASP A 70 -9.72 29.96 8.95
C ASP A 70 -9.08 29.53 10.30
N THR A 71 -9.31 28.27 10.70
CA THR A 71 -8.82 27.74 11.99
C THR A 71 -7.55 26.93 11.82
N VAL A 72 -7.31 26.39 10.63
CA VAL A 72 -6.11 25.62 10.28
C VAL A 72 -5.08 26.59 9.72
N GLU A 73 -3.98 26.80 10.47
CA GLU A 73 -2.86 27.57 9.94
C GLU A 73 -2.18 26.72 8.86
N ASP A 74 -1.99 27.31 7.67
CA ASP A 74 -1.40 26.64 6.50
C ASP A 74 -2.07 25.28 6.20
N PRO A 75 -3.36 25.25 5.77
CA PRO A 75 -4.04 24.02 5.45
C PRO A 75 -3.30 23.22 4.38
N GLU A 76 -2.88 22.00 4.73
CA GLU A 76 -1.97 21.23 3.91
C GLU A 76 -2.34 19.74 3.81
N VAL A 77 -2.19 19.18 2.59
CA VAL A 77 -2.24 17.74 2.32
C VAL A 77 -0.92 17.34 1.66
N ILE A 78 -0.22 16.38 2.24
CA ILE A 78 1.02 15.84 1.69
C ILE A 78 0.79 14.43 1.18
N VAL A 79 1.15 14.19 -0.08
CA VAL A 79 1.21 12.83 -0.64
C VAL A 79 2.67 12.48 -0.82
N GLU A 80 3.18 11.62 0.06
CA GLU A 80 4.56 11.16 0.02
C GLU A 80 4.63 9.76 -0.58
N ALA A 81 5.63 9.49 -1.42
CA ALA A 81 5.93 8.14 -1.89
C ALA A 81 7.41 7.85 -1.70
N SER A 82 7.70 6.66 -1.18
CA SER A 82 9.04 6.17 -0.91
C SER A 82 9.16 4.68 -1.23
N VAL A 83 10.37 4.14 -1.14
CA VAL A 83 10.64 2.72 -1.31
C VAL A 83 11.17 2.15 -0.01
N SER A 84 10.58 1.03 0.44
CA SER A 84 11.03 0.29 1.61
C SER A 84 11.10 -1.20 1.29
N GLY A 85 12.31 -1.74 1.16
CA GLY A 85 12.52 -3.12 0.72
C GLY A 85 11.91 -3.37 -0.67
N ASP A 86 11.03 -4.34 -0.77
CA ASP A 86 10.38 -4.74 -2.03
C ASP A 86 9.01 -4.05 -2.26
N GLU A 87 8.71 -3.00 -1.48
CA GLU A 87 7.44 -2.30 -1.55
C GLU A 87 7.64 -0.79 -1.78
N ALA A 88 6.76 -0.20 -2.56
CA ALA A 88 6.52 1.22 -2.54
C ALA A 88 5.57 1.54 -1.39
N VAL A 89 5.90 2.55 -0.60
CA VAL A 89 5.08 3.07 0.50
C VAL A 89 4.53 4.41 0.09
N ILE A 90 3.23 4.58 0.18
CA ILE A 90 2.53 5.82 -0.13
C ILE A 90 1.81 6.30 1.13
N GLU A 91 2.00 7.56 1.49
CA GLU A 91 1.40 8.19 2.65
C GLU A 91 0.64 9.44 2.21
N VAL A 92 -0.61 9.54 2.63
CA VAL A 92 -1.43 10.74 2.45
C VAL A 92 -1.73 11.29 3.81
N SER A 93 -1.16 12.44 4.14
CA SER A 93 -1.32 13.10 5.44
C SER A 93 -1.95 14.47 5.29
N ASP A 94 -2.71 14.87 6.31
CA ASP A 94 -3.36 16.16 6.43
C ASP A 94 -3.13 16.76 7.82
N ASN A 95 -3.33 18.06 7.96
CA ASN A 95 -3.35 18.76 9.24
C ASN A 95 -4.78 19.16 9.68
N GLY A 96 -5.77 18.34 9.30
CA GLY A 96 -7.16 18.50 9.67
C GLY A 96 -7.49 17.99 11.08
N LYS A 97 -8.70 17.43 11.23
CA LYS A 97 -9.22 16.97 12.53
C LYS A 97 -8.58 15.68 13.08
N GLY A 98 -7.75 14.99 12.29
CA GLY A 98 -7.17 13.70 12.65
C GLY A 98 -8.17 12.54 12.67
N TRP A 99 -7.68 11.37 13.09
CA TRP A 99 -8.50 10.18 13.26
C TRP A 99 -9.24 10.19 14.59
N PRO A 100 -10.38 9.49 14.70
CA PRO A 100 -10.98 9.22 16.00
C PRO A 100 -10.00 8.41 16.89
N GLU A 101 -10.05 8.66 18.19
CA GLU A 101 -9.17 7.96 19.15
C GLU A 101 -9.46 6.46 19.22
N GLU A 102 -10.72 6.09 19.09
CA GLU A 102 -11.17 4.71 19.20
C GLU A 102 -11.60 4.14 17.82
N ASN A 103 -11.41 2.83 17.69
CA ASN A 103 -11.95 2.04 16.56
C ASN A 103 -11.55 2.50 15.16
N ARG A 104 -10.34 3.04 14.97
CA ARG A 104 -9.84 3.53 13.68
C ARG A 104 -10.01 2.51 12.54
N HIS A 105 -9.76 1.23 12.83
CA HIS A 105 -9.88 0.17 11.81
C HIS A 105 -11.30 0.00 11.26
N GLN A 106 -12.33 0.36 12.01
CA GLN A 106 -13.70 0.31 11.54
C GLN A 106 -13.96 1.30 10.39
N LEU A 107 -13.14 2.36 10.26
CA LEU A 107 -13.22 3.30 9.14
C LEU A 107 -12.91 2.66 7.78
N LEU A 108 -12.28 1.49 7.77
CA LEU A 108 -12.02 0.69 6.56
C LEU A 108 -13.20 -0.22 6.20
N GLU A 109 -14.21 -0.33 7.06
CA GLU A 109 -15.43 -1.09 6.80
C GLU A 109 -16.43 -0.27 5.96
N PRO A 110 -17.17 -0.90 5.05
CA PRO A 110 -18.18 -0.20 4.26
C PRO A 110 -19.26 0.44 5.16
N TYR A 111 -19.71 1.62 4.76
CA TYR A 111 -20.74 2.42 5.44
C TYR A 111 -20.34 2.99 6.81
N MET A 112 -19.10 2.81 7.23
CA MET A 112 -18.59 3.46 8.44
C MET A 112 -18.10 4.87 8.11
N THR A 113 -18.70 5.87 8.77
CA THR A 113 -18.35 7.26 8.61
C THR A 113 -18.63 8.04 9.88
N THR A 114 -17.74 8.97 10.19
CA THR A 114 -17.94 9.97 11.26
C THR A 114 -18.57 11.26 10.73
N ARG A 115 -18.96 11.29 9.44
CA ARG A 115 -19.47 12.49 8.75
C ARG A 115 -20.96 12.37 8.50
N GLU A 116 -21.72 13.46 8.78
CA GLU A 116 -23.17 13.49 8.57
C GLU A 116 -23.62 13.25 7.12
N LYS A 117 -22.81 13.68 6.14
CA LYS A 117 -23.10 13.54 4.70
C LYS A 117 -22.21 12.54 3.98
N GLY A 118 -21.33 11.84 4.71
CA GLY A 118 -20.42 10.87 4.12
C GLY A 118 -21.11 9.54 3.80
N THR A 119 -20.80 8.94 2.65
CA THR A 119 -21.29 7.60 2.28
C THR A 119 -20.64 6.47 3.08
N GLY A 120 -19.49 6.73 3.72
CA GLY A 120 -18.69 5.70 4.40
C GLY A 120 -18.07 4.67 3.46
N LEU A 121 -18.03 4.94 2.16
CA LEU A 121 -17.51 4.00 1.16
C LEU A 121 -16.08 4.34 0.72
N GLY A 122 -15.62 5.58 0.89
CA GLY A 122 -14.35 6.06 0.33
C GLY A 122 -13.15 5.23 0.81
N LEU A 123 -12.95 5.09 2.11
CA LEU A 123 -11.82 4.34 2.69
C LEU A 123 -11.97 2.82 2.47
N ALA A 124 -13.19 2.29 2.52
CA ALA A 124 -13.45 0.88 2.22
C ALA A 124 -13.09 0.53 0.76
N ILE A 125 -13.39 1.42 -0.19
CA ILE A 125 -13.00 1.27 -1.60
C ILE A 125 -11.48 1.30 -1.72
N VAL A 126 -10.80 2.23 -1.05
CA VAL A 126 -9.33 2.31 -1.04
C VAL A 126 -8.74 1.02 -0.48
N ALA A 127 -9.17 0.57 0.69
CA ALA A 127 -8.69 -0.67 1.30
C ALA A 127 -8.85 -1.87 0.35
N LYS A 128 -10.00 -1.96 -0.32
CA LYS A 128 -10.26 -3.04 -1.28
C LYS A 128 -9.37 -2.96 -2.53
N ILE A 129 -9.10 -1.76 -3.04
CA ILE A 129 -8.16 -1.56 -4.14
C ILE A 129 -6.78 -2.04 -3.72
N ILE A 130 -6.28 -1.60 -2.57
CA ILE A 130 -4.93 -1.96 -2.10
C ILE A 130 -4.81 -3.48 -1.85
N GLU A 131 -5.82 -4.10 -1.25
CA GLU A 131 -5.88 -5.56 -1.07
C GLU A 131 -5.78 -6.31 -2.41
N GLN A 132 -6.49 -5.86 -3.46
CA GLN A 132 -6.43 -6.45 -4.80
C GLN A 132 -5.04 -6.36 -5.43
N HIS A 133 -4.22 -5.40 -4.99
CA HIS A 133 -2.83 -5.21 -5.43
C HIS A 133 -1.81 -5.96 -4.56
N GLY A 134 -2.26 -6.69 -3.52
CA GLY A 134 -1.38 -7.39 -2.58
C GLY A 134 -0.68 -6.46 -1.60
N GLY A 135 -1.13 -5.21 -1.49
CA GLY A 135 -0.63 -4.22 -0.55
C GLY A 135 -1.32 -4.29 0.82
N ARG A 136 -0.88 -3.43 1.71
CA ARG A 136 -1.43 -3.26 3.07
C ARG A 136 -1.79 -1.81 3.31
N VAL A 137 -2.73 -1.57 4.22
CA VAL A 137 -3.13 -0.24 4.67
C VAL A 137 -2.82 -0.07 6.15
N ASP A 138 -2.50 1.17 6.54
CA ASP A 138 -2.26 1.56 7.92
C ASP A 138 -2.81 2.98 8.18
N LEU A 139 -3.44 3.18 9.34
CA LEU A 139 -3.99 4.45 9.78
C LEU A 139 -3.16 4.98 10.94
N ARG A 140 -2.41 6.04 10.70
CA ARG A 140 -1.49 6.65 11.65
C ARG A 140 -1.85 8.11 11.92
N ASP A 141 -1.42 8.63 13.04
CA ASP A 141 -1.45 10.07 13.25
C ASP A 141 -0.41 10.73 12.35
N ALA A 142 -0.76 11.88 11.76
CA ALA A 142 0.22 12.72 11.07
C ALA A 142 1.19 13.37 12.08
N ALA A 143 2.33 13.85 11.60
CA ALA A 143 3.21 14.67 12.42
C ALA A 143 2.45 15.92 12.88
N PRO A 144 2.67 16.39 14.14
CA PRO A 144 2.06 17.63 14.61
C PRO A 144 2.47 18.82 13.73
N ASP A 145 1.51 19.69 13.43
CA ASP A 145 1.79 20.97 12.76
C ASP A 145 2.52 21.95 13.70
N ALA A 146 2.82 23.15 13.23
CA ALA A 146 3.49 24.19 14.01
C ALA A 146 2.76 24.57 15.30
N ASN A 147 1.45 24.34 15.40
CA ASN A 147 0.59 24.61 16.55
C ASN A 147 0.35 23.37 17.41
N GLY A 148 1.00 22.24 17.08
CA GLY A 148 0.84 20.97 17.80
C GLY A 148 -0.45 20.22 17.46
N ARG A 149 -1.17 20.59 16.39
CA ARG A 149 -2.33 19.86 15.90
C ARG A 149 -1.87 18.57 15.21
N ILE A 150 -2.51 17.48 15.55
CA ILE A 150 -2.24 16.17 15.01
C ILE A 150 -3.34 15.84 14.00
N GLY A 151 -2.99 15.80 12.73
CA GLY A 151 -3.87 15.40 11.64
C GLY A 151 -3.90 13.89 11.41
N ALA A 152 -4.43 13.47 10.27
CA ALA A 152 -4.50 12.07 9.89
C ALA A 152 -3.42 11.72 8.86
N CYS A 153 -2.92 10.48 8.93
CA CYS A 153 -2.06 9.88 7.91
C CYS A 153 -2.64 8.53 7.50
N PHE A 154 -2.96 8.37 6.22
CA PHE A 154 -3.31 7.10 5.60
C PHE A 154 -2.12 6.58 4.83
N ALA A 155 -1.55 5.47 5.27
CA ALA A 155 -0.44 4.82 4.58
C ALA A 155 -0.90 3.54 3.88
N PHE A 156 -0.31 3.25 2.72
CA PHE A 156 -0.49 1.97 2.05
C PHE A 156 0.75 1.55 1.29
N THR A 157 0.85 0.25 1.01
CA THR A 157 1.97 -0.31 0.26
C THR A 157 1.52 -0.91 -1.07
N LEU A 158 2.43 -0.92 -2.04
CA LEU A 158 2.29 -1.63 -3.31
C LEU A 158 3.57 -2.42 -3.58
N PRO A 159 3.50 -3.67 -4.05
CA PRO A 159 4.69 -4.44 -4.39
C PRO A 159 5.41 -3.84 -5.60
N LEU A 160 6.74 -3.70 -5.51
CA LEU A 160 7.58 -3.25 -6.62
C LEU A 160 7.69 -4.31 -7.71
N GLN A 161 7.66 -5.60 -7.31
CA GLN A 161 7.67 -6.74 -8.21
C GLN A 161 6.46 -7.63 -7.97
N LYS A 162 6.03 -8.33 -9.01
CA LYS A 162 4.96 -9.31 -8.84
C LYS A 162 5.46 -10.42 -7.92
N SER A 163 4.85 -10.58 -6.75
CA SER A 163 5.11 -11.73 -5.89
C SER A 163 4.72 -13.00 -6.67
N GLU A 164 5.69 -13.75 -7.15
CA GLU A 164 5.45 -15.12 -7.58
C GLU A 164 5.06 -15.93 -6.34
N LYS A 165 3.77 -16.12 -6.14
CA LYS A 165 3.30 -17.18 -5.24
C LYS A 165 3.80 -18.49 -5.84
N GLN A 166 4.92 -19.00 -5.30
CA GLN A 166 5.31 -20.39 -5.57
C GLN A 166 4.13 -21.28 -5.17
N PRO A 167 3.61 -22.10 -6.10
CA PRO A 167 2.65 -23.12 -5.70
C PRO A 167 3.34 -24.02 -4.68
N VAL A 168 2.81 -24.10 -3.47
CA VAL A 168 3.21 -25.10 -2.49
C VAL A 168 2.90 -26.46 -3.13
N GLY A 169 3.95 -27.09 -3.65
CA GLY A 169 3.86 -28.46 -4.16
C GLY A 169 3.41 -29.38 -3.04
N PRO A 170 2.57 -30.42 -3.31
CA PRO A 170 2.15 -31.37 -2.29
C PRO A 170 3.37 -32.07 -1.73
N GLN A 171 3.53 -32.01 -0.41
CA GLN A 171 4.53 -32.78 0.32
C GLN A 171 4.22 -34.26 0.10
N GLY A 172 5.07 -34.92 -0.70
CA GLY A 172 5.02 -36.35 -0.88
C GLY A 172 5.32 -37.05 0.44
N HIS A 173 4.34 -37.80 0.94
CA HIS A 173 4.51 -38.74 2.02
C HIS A 173 5.51 -39.81 1.58
N GLY A 174 6.67 -39.81 2.23
CA GLY A 174 7.61 -40.90 2.13
C GLY A 174 7.02 -42.16 2.75
N GLN A 175 6.82 -43.16 1.95
CA GLN A 175 6.63 -44.52 2.44
C GLN A 175 8.00 -45.24 2.47
N SER A 176 8.40 -45.57 3.71
CA SER A 176 9.42 -46.54 4.00
C SER A 176 8.99 -47.92 3.53
N THR A 177 9.83 -48.61 2.79
CA THR A 177 9.82 -50.07 2.78
C THR A 177 11.26 -50.57 2.78
N GLU A 178 11.56 -51.21 3.90
CA GLU A 178 12.67 -52.17 4.09
C GLU A 178 12.55 -53.32 3.10
N LYS A 179 13.69 -53.85 2.68
CA LYS A 179 14.13 -55.27 2.73
C LYS A 179 15.34 -55.44 1.83
N THR A 180 16.43 -55.80 2.42
CA THR A 180 16.96 -57.13 2.76
C THR A 180 17.80 -57.74 1.64
N THR A 181 19.09 -57.87 1.95
CA THR A 181 19.95 -59.06 1.92
C THR A 181 20.56 -59.55 0.59
N GLN A 182 21.81 -59.85 0.79
CA GLN A 182 22.71 -60.86 0.21
C GLN A 182 23.58 -60.42 -0.96
N GLU A 183 24.86 -60.40 -0.62
CA GLU A 183 25.86 -61.43 -0.93
C GLU A 183 26.11 -61.56 -2.44
N GLU A 184 27.26 -61.57 -2.91
CA GLU A 184 28.47 -62.33 -2.71
C GLU A 184 29.57 -61.83 -3.64
N THR A 185 30.76 -61.78 -3.11
CA THR A 185 31.99 -62.41 -3.59
C THR A 185 32.55 -62.03 -4.97
N SER A 186 33.69 -61.54 -4.92
CA SER A 186 34.93 -62.23 -5.32
C SER A 186 35.73 -61.58 -6.45
N ARG A 187 36.94 -61.34 -6.06
CA ARG A 187 38.22 -61.64 -6.78
C ARG A 187 38.51 -60.79 -8.02
N VAL A 188 39.58 -60.29 -8.03
CA VAL A 188 40.96 -60.57 -8.07
C VAL A 188 41.68 -59.72 -9.09
N SER A 189 42.74 -59.19 -8.64
CA SER A 189 44.06 -59.14 -9.24
C SER A 189 44.34 -58.19 -10.36
N ALA A 190 45.14 -57.32 -10.09
CA ALA A 190 46.59 -57.31 -10.23
C ALA A 190 47.13 -56.60 -11.43
N MET A 191 48.15 -55.89 -11.10
CA MET A 191 49.34 -55.61 -11.90
C MET A 191 49.17 -54.62 -13.06
N ALA A 192 49.90 -53.65 -13.06
CA ALA A 192 51.30 -53.30 -12.93
C ALA A 192 51.78 -52.47 -14.12
N ILE A 193 52.59 -51.52 -13.81
CA ILE A 193 53.75 -51.10 -14.62
C ILE A 193 53.47 -50.19 -15.85
N LYS A 194 53.75 -48.97 -15.77
CA LYS A 194 55.06 -48.31 -15.94
C LYS A 194 54.88 -46.80 -15.69
#